data_a4f032c53a70f297ea9cb4bbba43220b
#
_entry.id   a4f032c53a70f297ea9cb4bbba43220b
#
_cell.length_a   1.000
_cell.length_b   1.000
_cell.length_c   1.000
_cell.angle_alpha   90.00
_cell.angle_beta   90.00
_cell.angle_gamma   90.00
#
_symmetry.space_group_name_H-M   'P 1'
#
loop_
_entity.id
_entity.type
_entity.pdbx_description
1 polymer ?
#
loop_
_entity_poly.entity_id
_entity_poly.type
_entity_poly.pdbx_seq_one_letter_code
_entity_poly.pdbx_strand_id
1 'polypeptide(L)'
;MSITHVKAPTSRLHFGYARCDITPPVGIYHRMWGAARHDQATGVHRALQADIVIAEPLGGDASQRMVRVQLDFVLLDNDQTLRLVTPVAASANVAPDQVIVTHSHSHSAGFFPANRYTMPGGDLIAPFLAEVNAKVAAAAAEAVATLADATVTYATTQCDMAANRDYWDDEKQIYTTGFNPGQAAENTAVVGRVTADDGSLRLLLVNYACHPTTLAWDNTLLSPDFVGALREVVEHEQNAPCCFYQAPCGDLGPKDGFVGDTAVADRNGKQVGHAALSALYSMGPPQTDFAYTGPVVSGATIGTWGWSAHDQARQAETIAFAGGSTDIPLDLIEIPTIASLEQDLERFTVEQTAADAKGDAVAARDFGARAERCRRWLGRVALLPQGKTFELNFSVHQFGDAVWVTCSAEPYSWLGSELRRRFPDLILFISPISGNAQVAYLLPRDRYGQGLYQEEPSALAPGCLEALTDAISAKISATTGHQAKD
;
A
#
# COMPACT_ATOMS: atom_id res chain seq x y z
N MET A 1 27.78 8.60 27.75
CA MET A 1 27.18 7.56 28.61
C MET A 1 27.03 6.30 27.79
N SER A 2 27.31 5.12 28.35
CA SER A 2 27.06 3.84 27.66
C SER A 2 25.54 3.59 27.56
N ILE A 3 25.09 3.08 26.41
CA ILE A 3 23.72 2.63 26.22
C ILE A 3 23.54 1.35 27.03
N THR A 4 22.62 1.36 28.00
CA THR A 4 22.30 0.22 28.87
C THR A 4 20.88 -0.31 28.66
N HIS A 5 20.14 0.29 27.72
CA HIS A 5 18.73 -0.01 27.45
C HIS A 5 18.41 0.26 25.98
N VAL A 6 17.78 -0.72 25.32
CA VAL A 6 17.32 -0.64 23.93
C VAL A 6 15.81 -0.80 23.93
N LYS A 7 15.09 0.24 23.55
CA LYS A 7 13.62 0.20 23.44
C LYS A 7 13.20 -0.77 22.34
N ALA A 8 12.25 -1.65 22.63
CA ALA A 8 11.49 -2.40 21.62
C ALA A 8 10.25 -1.57 21.25
N PRO A 9 10.14 -1.11 19.99
CA PRO A 9 9.01 -0.26 19.61
C PRO A 9 7.67 -0.97 19.85
N THR A 10 6.79 -0.33 20.62
CA THR A 10 5.58 -0.95 21.15
C THR A 10 4.40 0.01 21.11
N SER A 11 3.22 -0.53 20.79
CA SER A 11 1.91 0.14 20.97
C SER A 11 1.01 -0.72 21.85
N ARG A 12 0.27 -0.10 22.78
CA ARG A 12 -0.76 -0.74 23.60
C ARG A 12 -2.10 -0.09 23.30
N LEU A 13 -3.08 -0.86 22.83
CA LEU A 13 -4.38 -0.35 22.40
C LEU A 13 -5.43 -1.48 22.41
N HIS A 14 -6.72 -1.14 22.28
CA HIS A 14 -7.72 -2.11 21.85
C HIS A 14 -7.57 -2.38 20.38
N PHE A 15 -7.47 -3.64 20.01
CA PHE A 15 -7.25 -4.08 18.63
C PHE A 15 -8.26 -5.13 18.22
N GLY A 16 -8.94 -4.91 17.09
CA GLY A 16 -9.87 -5.85 16.48
C GLY A 16 -9.45 -6.19 15.06
N TYR A 17 -9.78 -7.40 14.62
CA TYR A 17 -9.44 -7.88 13.29
C TYR A 17 -10.49 -8.84 12.73
N ALA A 18 -10.79 -8.70 11.44
CA ALA A 18 -11.51 -9.69 10.65
C ALA A 18 -11.02 -9.67 9.21
N ARG A 19 -11.30 -10.75 8.47
CA ARG A 19 -10.96 -10.90 7.05
C ARG A 19 -12.15 -11.46 6.30
N CYS A 20 -12.35 -11.03 5.04
CA CYS A 20 -13.29 -11.67 4.14
C CYS A 20 -12.72 -11.86 2.74
N ASP A 21 -13.23 -12.87 2.02
CA ASP A 21 -12.89 -13.15 0.62
C ASP A 21 -13.63 -12.16 -0.29
N ILE A 22 -12.85 -11.42 -1.08
CA ILE A 22 -13.32 -10.46 -2.09
C ILE A 22 -12.89 -10.86 -3.50
N THR A 23 -12.68 -12.15 -3.75
CA THR A 23 -12.28 -12.66 -5.07
C THR A 23 -13.40 -12.40 -6.08
N PRO A 24 -13.11 -11.70 -7.20
CA PRO A 24 -14.10 -11.47 -8.24
C PRO A 24 -14.51 -12.79 -8.93
N PRO A 25 -15.71 -12.86 -9.53
CA PRO A 25 -16.10 -14.01 -10.33
C PRO A 25 -15.23 -14.12 -11.59
N VAL A 26 -14.90 -15.36 -11.98
CA VAL A 26 -14.24 -15.62 -13.27
C VAL A 26 -15.11 -15.08 -14.41
N GLY A 27 -14.48 -14.45 -15.39
CA GLY A 27 -15.16 -13.74 -16.49
C GLY A 27 -15.36 -12.25 -16.25
N ILE A 28 -15.07 -11.71 -15.03
CA ILE A 28 -15.10 -10.27 -14.79
C ILE A 28 -14.05 -9.55 -15.63
N TYR A 29 -14.27 -8.26 -15.95
CA TYR A 29 -13.27 -7.43 -16.62
C TYR A 29 -11.98 -7.40 -15.80
N HIS A 30 -10.87 -7.79 -16.44
CA HIS A 30 -9.59 -8.02 -15.76
C HIS A 30 -8.45 -7.14 -16.30
N ARG A 31 -8.55 -6.69 -17.54
CA ARG A 31 -7.47 -6.01 -18.25
C ARG A 31 -6.98 -4.77 -17.53
N MET A 32 -5.79 -4.84 -16.95
CA MET A 32 -5.08 -3.71 -16.35
C MET A 32 -3.94 -3.20 -17.25
N TRP A 33 -3.35 -4.06 -18.08
CA TRP A 33 -2.20 -3.73 -18.90
C TRP A 33 -2.62 -3.30 -20.32
N GLY A 34 -2.03 -2.21 -20.82
CA GLY A 34 -2.28 -1.75 -22.21
C GLY A 34 -1.90 -2.80 -23.26
N ALA A 35 -0.84 -3.58 -23.00
CA ALA A 35 -0.38 -4.65 -23.91
C ALA A 35 -1.19 -5.95 -23.82
N ALA A 36 -2.08 -6.10 -22.83
CA ALA A 36 -2.89 -7.31 -22.70
C ALA A 36 -3.86 -7.48 -23.88
N ARG A 37 -4.08 -8.72 -24.29
CA ARG A 37 -4.99 -9.08 -25.39
C ARG A 37 -6.28 -9.72 -24.91
N HIS A 38 -6.42 -9.93 -23.59
CA HIS A 38 -7.64 -10.40 -22.95
C HIS A 38 -8.34 -9.24 -22.26
N ASP A 39 -9.66 -9.30 -22.15
CA ASP A 39 -10.45 -8.36 -21.35
C ASP A 39 -10.94 -9.02 -20.04
N GLN A 40 -11.18 -10.32 -20.03
CA GLN A 40 -11.81 -11.05 -18.94
C GLN A 40 -10.83 -11.99 -18.24
N ALA A 41 -11.03 -12.15 -16.93
CA ALA A 41 -10.32 -13.16 -16.13
C ALA A 41 -10.73 -14.57 -16.56
N THR A 42 -9.75 -15.48 -16.72
CA THR A 42 -9.98 -16.87 -17.13
C THR A 42 -9.94 -17.87 -15.95
N GLY A 43 -9.55 -17.42 -14.77
CA GLY A 43 -9.43 -18.24 -13.58
C GLY A 43 -8.92 -17.44 -12.39
N VAL A 44 -8.63 -18.13 -11.30
CA VAL A 44 -8.10 -17.58 -10.05
C VAL A 44 -6.79 -18.29 -9.72
N HIS A 45 -5.72 -17.51 -9.51
CA HIS A 45 -4.45 -18.03 -8.99
C HIS A 45 -4.53 -18.19 -7.47
N ARG A 46 -4.92 -17.11 -6.77
CA ARG A 46 -5.17 -17.09 -5.33
C ARG A 46 -6.34 -16.18 -5.01
N ALA A 47 -7.01 -16.47 -3.90
CA ALA A 47 -8.08 -15.63 -3.39
C ALA A 47 -7.58 -14.21 -3.05
N LEU A 48 -8.42 -13.22 -3.36
CA LEU A 48 -8.23 -11.83 -2.99
C LEU A 48 -8.91 -11.58 -1.65
N GLN A 49 -8.26 -10.84 -0.76
CA GLN A 49 -8.72 -10.62 0.61
C GLN A 49 -9.04 -9.15 0.87
N ALA A 50 -9.98 -8.93 1.77
CA ALA A 50 -10.13 -7.69 2.51
C ALA A 50 -9.80 -7.95 3.97
N ASP A 51 -8.83 -7.20 4.50
CA ASP A 51 -8.45 -7.22 5.91
C ASP A 51 -9.00 -5.96 6.60
N ILE A 52 -9.73 -6.12 7.68
CA ILE A 52 -10.30 -5.04 8.48
C ILE A 52 -9.59 -5.02 9.84
N VAL A 53 -8.90 -3.92 10.10
CA VAL A 53 -8.23 -3.64 11.37
C VAL A 53 -8.93 -2.50 12.07
N ILE A 54 -9.24 -2.69 13.35
CA ILE A 54 -9.80 -1.67 14.22
C ILE A 54 -8.81 -1.37 15.34
N ALA A 55 -8.58 -0.09 15.59
CA ALA A 55 -7.76 0.42 16.67
C ALA A 55 -8.55 1.43 17.50
N GLU A 56 -8.51 1.26 18.83
CA GLU A 56 -9.03 2.21 19.82
C GLU A 56 -8.01 2.45 20.93
N PRO A 57 -7.95 3.63 21.56
CA PRO A 57 -7.13 3.84 22.74
C PRO A 57 -7.65 2.99 23.91
N LEU A 58 -6.77 2.53 24.78
CA LEU A 58 -7.17 1.84 26.00
C LEU A 58 -8.07 2.75 26.84
N GLY A 59 -9.24 2.24 27.22
CA GLY A 59 -10.25 3.01 27.95
C GLY A 59 -10.98 4.08 27.11
N GLY A 60 -10.78 4.09 25.79
CA GLY A 60 -11.51 4.93 24.84
C GLY A 60 -12.87 4.36 24.44
N ASP A 61 -13.48 5.00 23.47
CA ASP A 61 -14.77 4.60 22.89
C ASP A 61 -14.79 4.73 21.37
N ALA A 62 -15.94 4.43 20.76
CA ALA A 62 -16.09 4.44 19.31
C ALA A 62 -15.80 5.81 18.65
N SER A 63 -15.89 6.93 19.37
CA SER A 63 -15.57 8.26 18.83
C SER A 63 -14.07 8.44 18.54
N GLN A 64 -13.23 7.62 19.17
CA GLN A 64 -11.78 7.62 19.02
C GLN A 64 -11.28 6.44 18.16
N ARG A 65 -12.21 5.58 17.71
CA ARG A 65 -11.91 4.40 16.91
C ARG A 65 -11.39 4.78 15.54
N MET A 66 -10.37 4.08 15.07
CA MET A 66 -9.93 4.10 13.69
C MET A 66 -10.23 2.74 13.05
N VAL A 67 -10.79 2.75 11.84
CA VAL A 67 -11.04 1.56 11.03
C VAL A 67 -10.14 1.60 9.80
N ARG A 68 -9.33 0.58 9.59
CA ARG A 68 -8.55 0.40 8.36
C ARG A 68 -9.07 -0.78 7.58
N VAL A 69 -9.43 -0.52 6.33
CA VAL A 69 -9.84 -1.53 5.35
C VAL A 69 -8.72 -1.65 4.34
N GLN A 70 -8.08 -2.81 4.29
CA GLN A 70 -7.03 -3.13 3.31
C GLN A 70 -7.62 -4.09 2.27
N LEU A 71 -7.61 -3.68 1.00
CA LEU A 71 -8.19 -4.45 -0.11
C LEU A 71 -7.11 -4.98 -1.06
N ASP A 72 -7.26 -6.21 -1.54
CA ASP A 72 -6.43 -6.75 -2.62
C ASP A 72 -6.91 -6.26 -4.00
N PHE A 73 -7.12 -4.97 -4.14
CA PHE A 73 -7.43 -4.31 -5.41
C PHE A 73 -6.30 -3.38 -5.83
N VAL A 74 -6.31 -2.98 -7.10
CA VAL A 74 -5.38 -1.96 -7.59
C VAL A 74 -5.72 -0.61 -6.99
N LEU A 75 -6.97 -0.18 -7.07
CA LEU A 75 -7.57 0.99 -6.43
C LEU A 75 -9.08 0.97 -6.63
N LEU A 76 -9.80 1.82 -5.89
CA LEU A 76 -11.19 2.21 -6.13
C LEU A 76 -11.24 3.70 -6.44
N ASP A 77 -12.20 4.13 -7.27
CA ASP A 77 -12.48 5.55 -7.45
C ASP A 77 -13.19 6.16 -6.23
N ASN A 78 -13.39 7.48 -6.23
CA ASN A 78 -13.96 8.17 -5.08
C ASN A 78 -15.40 7.70 -4.77
N ASP A 79 -16.24 7.53 -5.79
CA ASP A 79 -17.63 7.07 -5.61
C ASP A 79 -17.68 5.65 -5.07
N GLN A 80 -16.88 4.75 -5.62
CA GLN A 80 -16.73 3.37 -5.16
C GLN A 80 -16.21 3.31 -3.70
N THR A 81 -15.22 4.14 -3.37
CA THR A 81 -14.69 4.25 -2.00
C THR A 81 -15.76 4.73 -1.03
N LEU A 82 -16.54 5.76 -1.37
CA LEU A 82 -17.62 6.27 -0.52
C LEU A 82 -18.74 5.24 -0.32
N ARG A 83 -19.09 4.48 -1.38
CA ARG A 83 -20.06 3.38 -1.28
C ARG A 83 -19.59 2.25 -0.38
N LEU A 84 -18.29 2.00 -0.27
CA LEU A 84 -17.69 1.04 0.66
C LEU A 84 -17.65 1.61 2.09
N VAL A 85 -17.14 2.84 2.24
CA VAL A 85 -16.96 3.49 3.55
C VAL A 85 -18.26 3.63 4.32
N THR A 86 -19.36 4.02 3.64
CA THR A 86 -20.65 4.27 4.30
C THR A 86 -21.18 3.07 5.10
N PRO A 87 -21.35 1.86 4.55
CA PRO A 87 -21.81 0.70 5.31
C PRO A 87 -20.76 0.19 6.31
N VAL A 88 -19.47 0.33 6.03
CA VAL A 88 -18.38 -0.02 6.97
C VAL A 88 -18.44 0.87 8.21
N ALA A 89 -18.57 2.18 8.05
CA ALA A 89 -18.69 3.14 9.15
C ALA A 89 -19.92 2.84 10.03
N ALA A 90 -21.05 2.55 9.40
CA ALA A 90 -22.27 2.15 10.11
C ALA A 90 -22.08 0.85 10.90
N SER A 91 -21.45 -0.17 10.31
CA SER A 91 -21.18 -1.47 10.96
C SER A 91 -20.17 -1.36 12.10
N ALA A 92 -19.19 -0.47 11.96
CA ALA A 92 -18.18 -0.22 12.98
C ALA A 92 -18.62 0.82 14.04
N ASN A 93 -19.80 1.43 13.89
CA ASN A 93 -20.32 2.51 14.74
C ASN A 93 -19.34 3.70 14.86
N VAL A 94 -18.88 4.19 13.71
CA VAL A 94 -17.93 5.33 13.60
C VAL A 94 -18.44 6.34 12.55
N ALA A 95 -17.84 7.54 12.53
CA ALA A 95 -18.02 8.49 11.44
C ALA A 95 -17.25 8.03 10.17
N PRO A 96 -17.71 8.38 8.96
CA PRO A 96 -17.05 7.97 7.71
C PRO A 96 -15.57 8.38 7.60
N ASP A 97 -15.17 9.50 8.17
CA ASP A 97 -13.79 10.01 8.20
C ASP A 97 -12.84 9.21 9.11
N GLN A 98 -13.38 8.35 9.98
CA GLN A 98 -12.61 7.39 10.78
C GLN A 98 -12.31 6.09 10.02
N VAL A 99 -12.85 5.91 8.80
CA VAL A 99 -12.60 4.75 7.94
C VAL A 99 -11.58 5.10 6.87
N ILE A 100 -10.46 4.41 6.89
CA ILE A 100 -9.37 4.58 5.91
C ILE A 100 -9.30 3.31 5.07
N VAL A 101 -9.53 3.46 3.75
CA VAL A 101 -9.41 2.38 2.77
C VAL A 101 -8.04 2.47 2.12
N THR A 102 -7.30 1.36 2.10
CA THR A 102 -6.00 1.22 1.44
C THR A 102 -6.00 -0.02 0.53
N HIS A 103 -5.06 -0.09 -0.40
CA HIS A 103 -5.02 -1.12 -1.42
C HIS A 103 -3.66 -1.82 -1.43
N SER A 104 -3.63 -3.13 -1.70
CA SER A 104 -2.38 -3.83 -1.99
C SER A 104 -1.81 -3.42 -3.34
N HIS A 105 -2.63 -2.79 -4.17
CA HIS A 105 -2.29 -2.30 -5.51
C HIS A 105 -1.98 -3.41 -6.52
N SER A 106 -2.52 -4.62 -6.34
CA SER A 106 -2.32 -5.72 -7.28
C SER A 106 -2.88 -5.39 -8.67
N HIS A 107 -2.03 -5.44 -9.70
CA HIS A 107 -2.41 -5.23 -11.10
C HIS A 107 -3.06 -6.46 -11.76
N SER A 108 -3.21 -7.55 -11.02
CA SER A 108 -3.89 -8.78 -11.45
C SER A 108 -5.20 -9.05 -10.67
N ALA A 109 -5.71 -8.04 -9.97
CA ALA A 109 -6.94 -8.15 -9.16
C ALA A 109 -8.22 -7.78 -9.92
N GLY A 110 -8.10 -7.29 -11.14
CA GLY A 110 -9.15 -6.61 -11.90
C GLY A 110 -9.04 -5.09 -11.82
N PHE A 111 -9.78 -4.42 -12.72
CA PHE A 111 -9.79 -2.96 -12.81
C PHE A 111 -11.21 -2.48 -13.07
N PHE A 112 -11.80 -1.73 -12.14
CA PHE A 112 -13.24 -1.55 -12.02
C PHE A 112 -13.78 -0.11 -12.21
N PRO A 113 -13.12 0.82 -12.95
CA PRO A 113 -13.68 2.14 -13.15
C PRO A 113 -14.97 2.07 -14.00
N ALA A 114 -15.88 3.03 -13.80
CA ALA A 114 -17.21 3.01 -14.42
C ALA A 114 -17.20 2.92 -15.96
N ASN A 115 -16.16 3.47 -16.61
CA ASN A 115 -16.00 3.38 -18.07
C ASN A 115 -15.63 1.96 -18.59
N ARG A 116 -15.54 0.97 -17.71
CA ARG A 116 -15.34 -0.46 -18.05
C ARG A 116 -16.62 -1.28 -18.01
N TYR A 117 -17.73 -0.73 -17.51
CA TYR A 117 -18.99 -1.47 -17.34
C TYR A 117 -19.57 -1.97 -18.66
N THR A 118 -19.23 -1.34 -19.79
CA THR A 118 -19.67 -1.76 -21.16
C THR A 118 -18.66 -2.65 -21.88
N MET A 119 -17.52 -2.96 -21.26
CA MET A 119 -16.51 -3.84 -21.83
C MET A 119 -16.87 -5.32 -21.55
N PRO A 120 -16.27 -6.29 -22.27
CA PRO A 120 -16.48 -7.71 -21.97
C PRO A 120 -16.22 -8.03 -20.49
N GLY A 121 -17.20 -8.60 -19.78
CA GLY A 121 -17.13 -8.87 -18.33
C GLY A 121 -17.32 -7.65 -17.45
N GLY A 122 -17.57 -6.47 -18.01
CA GLY A 122 -17.83 -5.23 -17.28
C GLY A 122 -19.19 -5.21 -16.59
N ASP A 123 -20.17 -5.94 -17.11
CA ASP A 123 -21.50 -6.14 -16.53
C ASP A 123 -21.44 -6.83 -15.16
N LEU A 124 -20.38 -7.56 -14.86
CA LEU A 124 -20.15 -8.22 -13.56
C LEU A 124 -19.60 -7.25 -12.50
N ILE A 125 -19.08 -6.08 -12.86
CA ILE A 125 -18.39 -5.16 -11.93
C ILE A 125 -19.34 -4.62 -10.86
N ALA A 126 -20.46 -4.02 -11.27
CA ALA A 126 -21.37 -3.36 -10.33
C ALA A 126 -21.99 -4.32 -9.30
N PRO A 127 -22.52 -5.50 -9.67
CA PRO A 127 -23.01 -6.48 -8.70
C PRO A 127 -21.89 -7.03 -7.80
N PHE A 128 -20.70 -7.25 -8.33
CA PHE A 128 -19.53 -7.69 -7.56
C PHE A 128 -19.13 -6.66 -6.50
N LEU A 129 -18.98 -5.38 -6.85
CA LEU A 129 -18.65 -4.33 -5.89
C LEU A 129 -19.73 -4.16 -4.81
N ALA A 130 -21.01 -4.33 -5.15
CA ALA A 130 -22.08 -4.33 -4.16
C ALA A 130 -21.95 -5.49 -3.16
N GLU A 131 -21.57 -6.68 -3.62
CA GLU A 131 -21.28 -7.83 -2.76
C GLU A 131 -20.06 -7.58 -1.87
N VAL A 132 -18.97 -7.02 -2.41
CA VAL A 132 -17.78 -6.64 -1.65
C VAL A 132 -18.14 -5.66 -0.54
N ASN A 133 -18.93 -4.62 -0.83
CA ASN A 133 -19.35 -3.63 0.17
C ASN A 133 -20.10 -4.30 1.34
N ALA A 134 -20.99 -5.25 1.05
CA ALA A 134 -21.72 -5.98 2.07
C ALA A 134 -20.81 -6.91 2.91
N LYS A 135 -19.90 -7.65 2.26
CA LYS A 135 -18.95 -8.53 2.94
C LYS A 135 -17.99 -7.76 3.85
N VAL A 136 -17.43 -6.65 3.36
CA VAL A 136 -16.50 -5.82 4.14
C VAL A 136 -17.22 -5.14 5.31
N ALA A 137 -18.47 -4.71 5.13
CA ALA A 137 -19.27 -4.16 6.23
C ALA A 137 -19.57 -5.22 7.31
N ALA A 138 -19.89 -6.45 6.92
CA ALA A 138 -20.07 -7.56 7.86
C ALA A 138 -18.77 -7.88 8.60
N ALA A 139 -17.64 -7.96 7.89
CA ALA A 139 -16.33 -8.16 8.50
C ALA A 139 -15.92 -7.00 9.43
N ALA A 140 -16.36 -5.76 9.17
CA ALA A 140 -16.15 -4.64 10.08
C ALA A 140 -16.90 -4.84 11.42
N ALA A 141 -18.13 -5.34 11.38
CA ALA A 141 -18.87 -5.71 12.59
C ALA A 141 -18.18 -6.86 13.36
N GLU A 142 -17.64 -7.85 12.66
CA GLU A 142 -16.85 -8.93 13.26
C GLU A 142 -15.57 -8.39 13.91
N ALA A 143 -14.84 -7.50 13.23
CA ALA A 143 -13.64 -6.88 13.78
C ALA A 143 -13.94 -6.09 15.06
N VAL A 144 -15.09 -5.38 15.12
CA VAL A 144 -15.55 -4.72 16.37
C VAL A 144 -15.81 -5.74 17.47
N ALA A 145 -16.45 -6.87 17.16
CA ALA A 145 -16.73 -7.90 18.13
C ALA A 145 -15.47 -8.61 18.69
N THR A 146 -14.33 -8.50 17.99
CA THR A 146 -13.02 -9.05 18.41
C THR A 146 -12.14 -8.04 19.13
N LEU A 147 -12.60 -6.79 19.35
CA LEU A 147 -11.85 -5.77 20.08
C LEU A 147 -11.45 -6.26 21.49
N ALA A 148 -10.18 -6.22 21.75
CA ALA A 148 -9.62 -6.55 23.05
C ALA A 148 -8.25 -5.86 23.22
N ASP A 149 -7.78 -5.80 24.46
CA ASP A 149 -6.44 -5.31 24.78
C ASP A 149 -5.39 -6.10 24.01
N ALA A 150 -4.49 -5.37 23.35
CA ALA A 150 -3.41 -5.96 22.60
C ALA A 150 -2.14 -5.11 22.67
N THR A 151 -1.02 -5.80 22.48
CA THR A 151 0.29 -5.20 22.30
C THR A 151 0.73 -5.40 20.86
N VAL A 152 1.10 -4.33 20.17
CA VAL A 152 1.80 -4.42 18.88
C VAL A 152 3.28 -4.15 19.12
N THR A 153 4.12 -5.15 18.89
CA THR A 153 5.59 -4.99 18.89
C THR A 153 6.05 -4.87 17.46
N TYR A 154 6.94 -3.92 17.18
CA TYR A 154 7.41 -3.67 15.82
C TYR A 154 8.90 -4.00 15.66
N ALA A 155 9.27 -4.43 14.46
CA ALA A 155 10.64 -4.53 14.00
C ALA A 155 10.75 -4.12 12.54
N THR A 156 11.96 -3.77 12.12
CA THR A 156 12.28 -3.50 10.72
C THR A 156 13.29 -4.51 10.21
N THR A 157 13.18 -4.81 8.92
CA THR A 157 14.16 -5.65 8.19
C THR A 157 14.34 -5.09 6.79
N GLN A 158 15.21 -5.70 6.02
CA GLN A 158 15.42 -5.38 4.61
C GLN A 158 15.08 -6.59 3.74
N CYS A 159 14.50 -6.33 2.57
CA CYS A 159 14.23 -7.33 1.56
C CYS A 159 14.53 -6.76 0.17
N ASP A 160 15.36 -7.42 -0.61
CA ASP A 160 15.81 -6.99 -1.93
C ASP A 160 14.96 -7.57 -3.10
N MET A 161 13.74 -8.01 -2.81
CA MET A 161 12.79 -8.46 -3.84
C MET A 161 12.38 -7.30 -4.76
N ALA A 162 12.10 -6.13 -4.16
CA ALA A 162 11.84 -4.90 -4.89
C ALA A 162 13.14 -4.28 -5.41
N ALA A 163 13.05 -3.64 -6.58
CA ALA A 163 14.14 -2.89 -7.19
C ALA A 163 13.60 -1.60 -7.79
N ASN A 164 14.47 -0.59 -7.98
CA ASN A 164 14.12 0.58 -8.77
C ASN A 164 13.81 0.14 -10.21
N ARG A 165 12.77 0.72 -10.81
CA ARG A 165 12.25 0.31 -12.12
C ARG A 165 12.50 1.34 -13.23
N ASP A 166 13.09 2.49 -12.92
CA ASP A 166 13.36 3.55 -13.88
C ASP A 166 14.70 3.28 -14.57
N TYR A 167 14.69 2.50 -15.63
CA TYR A 167 15.89 2.07 -16.36
C TYR A 167 16.09 2.89 -17.62
N TRP A 168 17.27 3.52 -17.77
CA TRP A 168 17.67 4.23 -18.97
C TRP A 168 18.25 3.24 -19.99
N ASP A 169 17.63 3.15 -21.17
CA ASP A 169 18.11 2.40 -22.33
C ASP A 169 18.99 3.31 -23.19
N ASP A 170 20.32 3.17 -23.05
CA ASP A 170 21.29 3.99 -23.79
C ASP A 170 21.22 3.80 -25.30
N GLU A 171 20.85 2.62 -25.78
CA GLU A 171 20.75 2.34 -27.21
C GLU A 171 19.57 3.07 -27.85
N LYS A 172 18.43 3.09 -27.15
CA LYS A 172 17.19 3.70 -27.63
C LYS A 172 16.98 5.12 -27.16
N GLN A 173 17.82 5.63 -26.24
CA GLN A 173 17.72 6.96 -25.63
C GLN A 173 16.34 7.22 -25.02
N ILE A 174 15.82 6.26 -24.25
CA ILE A 174 14.53 6.32 -23.57
C ILE A 174 14.62 5.73 -22.17
N TYR A 175 13.77 6.23 -21.25
CA TYR A 175 13.48 5.50 -20.04
C TYR A 175 12.49 4.36 -20.29
N THR A 176 12.77 3.22 -19.69
CA THR A 176 11.88 2.05 -19.68
C THR A 176 11.53 1.70 -18.25
N THR A 177 10.32 1.17 -18.03
CA THR A 177 9.91 0.67 -16.73
C THR A 177 10.27 -0.81 -16.62
N GLY A 178 11.18 -1.15 -15.71
CA GLY A 178 11.67 -2.52 -15.59
C GLY A 178 12.54 -2.73 -14.35
N PHE A 179 13.80 -3.07 -14.54
CA PHE A 179 14.78 -3.22 -13.48
C PHE A 179 15.99 -2.33 -13.74
N ASN A 180 16.30 -1.46 -12.80
CA ASN A 180 17.49 -0.59 -12.83
C ASN A 180 18.54 -1.11 -11.84
N PRO A 181 19.56 -1.84 -12.28
CA PRO A 181 20.62 -2.33 -11.40
C PRO A 181 21.56 -1.24 -10.87
N GLY A 182 21.52 -0.04 -11.48
CA GLY A 182 22.36 1.09 -11.12
C GLY A 182 21.80 1.96 -9.99
N GLN A 183 20.57 1.75 -9.55
CA GLN A 183 19.92 2.53 -8.50
C GLN A 183 19.44 1.63 -7.37
N ALA A 184 19.80 1.98 -6.12
CA ALA A 184 19.31 1.28 -4.94
C ALA A 184 17.81 1.50 -4.75
N ALA A 185 17.12 0.47 -4.28
CA ALA A 185 15.72 0.56 -3.88
C ALA A 185 15.60 0.89 -2.38
N GLU A 186 14.50 1.54 -1.99
CA GLU A 186 14.04 1.52 -0.60
C GLU A 186 13.51 0.12 -0.28
N ASN A 187 14.25 -0.65 0.46
CA ASN A 187 14.01 -2.07 0.69
C ASN A 187 13.58 -2.40 2.13
N THR A 188 13.21 -1.39 2.92
CA THR A 188 12.75 -1.56 4.29
C THR A 188 11.39 -2.25 4.34
N ALA A 189 11.31 -3.33 5.10
CA ALA A 189 10.05 -3.93 5.52
C ALA A 189 9.82 -3.63 7.01
N VAL A 190 8.63 -3.13 7.35
CA VAL A 190 8.19 -2.94 8.74
C VAL A 190 7.22 -4.06 9.09
N VAL A 191 7.46 -4.72 10.21
CA VAL A 191 6.64 -5.84 10.70
C VAL A 191 6.08 -5.49 12.06
N GLY A 192 4.78 -5.71 12.23
CA GLY A 192 4.07 -5.57 13.50
C GLY A 192 3.56 -6.94 13.96
N ARG A 193 3.84 -7.32 15.20
CA ARG A 193 3.31 -8.50 15.87
C ARG A 193 2.24 -8.10 16.87
N VAL A 194 0.99 -8.43 16.60
CA VAL A 194 -0.15 -8.16 17.49
C VAL A 194 -0.37 -9.37 18.41
N THR A 195 -0.18 -9.15 19.71
CA THR A 195 -0.39 -10.19 20.73
C THR A 195 -1.46 -9.77 21.72
N ALA A 196 -2.30 -10.70 22.13
CA ALA A 196 -3.25 -10.52 23.25
C ALA A 196 -2.52 -10.52 24.60
N ASP A 197 -3.21 -10.14 25.67
CA ASP A 197 -2.63 -10.09 27.02
C ASP A 197 -2.24 -11.48 27.57
N ASP A 198 -2.85 -12.55 27.07
CA ASP A 198 -2.43 -13.92 27.38
C ASP A 198 -1.19 -14.38 26.60
N GLY A 199 -0.61 -13.49 25.77
CA GLY A 199 0.56 -13.75 24.94
C GLY A 199 0.26 -14.46 23.61
N SER A 200 -1.00 -14.80 23.32
CA SER A 200 -1.38 -15.42 22.06
C SER A 200 -1.20 -14.45 20.88
N LEU A 201 -0.64 -14.95 19.77
CA LEU A 201 -0.50 -14.19 18.54
C LEU A 201 -1.86 -14.04 17.85
N ARG A 202 -2.25 -12.81 17.53
CA ARG A 202 -3.54 -12.50 16.90
C ARG A 202 -3.43 -12.15 15.43
N LEU A 203 -2.38 -11.41 15.06
CA LEU A 203 -2.20 -10.89 13.70
C LEU A 203 -0.75 -10.49 13.48
N LEU A 204 -0.30 -10.63 12.25
CA LEU A 204 0.94 -10.03 11.75
C LEU A 204 0.63 -8.95 10.74
N LEU A 205 1.34 -7.83 10.84
CA LEU A 205 1.26 -6.70 9.93
C LEU A 205 2.58 -6.62 9.16
N VAL A 206 2.52 -6.51 7.85
CA VAL A 206 3.71 -6.33 6.99
C VAL A 206 3.52 -5.12 6.10
N ASN A 207 4.43 -4.15 6.18
CA ASN A 207 4.45 -2.97 5.31
C ASN A 207 5.73 -3.00 4.47
N TYR A 208 5.59 -3.11 3.15
CA TYR A 208 6.71 -3.24 2.23
C TYR A 208 6.45 -2.51 0.91
N ALA A 209 7.49 -1.91 0.34
CA ALA A 209 7.41 -1.09 -0.86
C ALA A 209 7.77 -1.90 -2.11
N CYS A 210 6.76 -2.31 -2.87
CA CYS A 210 6.94 -2.91 -4.19
C CYS A 210 5.63 -2.89 -4.96
N HIS A 211 5.59 -2.36 -6.17
CA HIS A 211 4.42 -2.52 -7.04
C HIS A 211 4.13 -4.00 -7.28
N PRO A 212 2.91 -4.49 -7.04
CA PRO A 212 2.55 -5.87 -7.36
C PRO A 212 2.30 -6.05 -8.87
N THR A 213 3.42 -6.03 -9.60
CA THR A 213 3.51 -6.10 -11.06
C THR A 213 4.42 -7.24 -11.50
N THR A 214 4.55 -8.28 -10.68
CA THR A 214 5.18 -9.54 -11.12
C THR A 214 4.40 -10.10 -12.28
N LEU A 215 3.06 -10.17 -12.13
CA LEU A 215 2.14 -10.61 -13.17
C LEU A 215 1.73 -9.43 -14.05
N ALA A 216 1.90 -9.59 -15.38
CA ALA A 216 1.65 -8.53 -16.34
C ALA A 216 0.64 -8.93 -17.43
N TRP A 217 0.84 -8.44 -18.65
CA TRP A 217 -0.12 -8.53 -19.75
C TRP A 217 -0.42 -9.95 -20.24
N ASP A 218 0.45 -10.91 -20.00
CA ASP A 218 0.25 -12.32 -20.36
C ASP A 218 -0.54 -13.11 -19.30
N ASN A 219 -0.68 -12.57 -18.09
CA ASN A 219 -1.47 -13.18 -17.04
C ASN A 219 -2.97 -12.90 -17.22
N THR A 220 -3.77 -13.94 -17.20
CA THR A 220 -5.24 -13.87 -17.29
C THR A 220 -5.95 -14.29 -16.01
N LEU A 221 -5.19 -14.60 -14.95
CA LEU A 221 -5.73 -15.09 -13.69
C LEU A 221 -5.87 -13.95 -12.67
N LEU A 222 -6.97 -13.96 -11.92
CA LEU A 222 -7.12 -13.13 -10.73
C LEU A 222 -6.09 -13.53 -9.68
N SER A 223 -5.37 -12.56 -9.15
CA SER A 223 -4.26 -12.81 -8.24
C SER A 223 -3.94 -11.59 -7.37
N PRO A 224 -3.61 -11.78 -6.07
CA PRO A 224 -3.00 -10.74 -5.25
C PRO A 224 -1.50 -10.54 -5.56
N ASP A 225 -0.99 -11.11 -6.69
CA ASP A 225 0.43 -11.11 -7.04
C ASP A 225 1.30 -11.72 -5.92
N PHE A 226 2.49 -11.20 -5.65
CA PHE A 226 3.41 -11.69 -4.61
C PHE A 226 2.81 -11.64 -3.19
N VAL A 227 1.83 -10.77 -2.96
CA VAL A 227 1.18 -10.59 -1.64
C VAL A 227 0.53 -11.88 -1.15
N GLY A 228 -0.06 -12.67 -2.05
CA GLY A 228 -0.69 -13.94 -1.68
C GLY A 228 0.29 -14.94 -1.08
N ALA A 229 1.42 -15.18 -1.75
CA ALA A 229 2.45 -16.12 -1.27
C ALA A 229 3.20 -15.58 -0.04
N LEU A 230 3.35 -14.25 0.10
CA LEU A 230 3.86 -13.64 1.32
C LEU A 230 2.99 -14.03 2.52
N ARG A 231 1.67 -13.83 2.41
CA ARG A 231 0.72 -14.19 3.47
C ARG A 231 0.76 -15.67 3.80
N GLU A 232 0.72 -16.54 2.79
CA GLU A 232 0.78 -17.99 2.99
C GLU A 232 2.00 -18.43 3.80
N VAL A 233 3.19 -17.90 3.49
CA VAL A 233 4.42 -18.25 4.22
C VAL A 233 4.33 -17.83 5.69
N VAL A 234 3.89 -16.61 5.94
CA VAL A 234 3.80 -16.06 7.29
C VAL A 234 2.71 -16.77 8.10
N GLU A 235 1.52 -16.94 7.51
CA GLU A 235 0.36 -17.56 8.16
C GLU A 235 0.59 -19.04 8.47
N HIS A 236 1.23 -19.77 7.54
CA HIS A 236 1.57 -21.17 7.76
C HIS A 236 2.56 -21.35 8.91
N GLU A 237 3.62 -20.51 8.96
CA GLU A 237 4.65 -20.62 9.98
C GLU A 237 4.15 -20.19 11.38
N GLN A 238 3.29 -19.17 11.44
CA GLN A 238 2.86 -18.57 12.68
C GLN A 238 1.48 -19.04 13.16
N ASN A 239 0.74 -19.77 12.34
CA ASN A 239 -0.66 -20.15 12.58
C ASN A 239 -1.53 -18.95 13.00
N ALA A 240 -1.32 -17.80 12.37
CA ALA A 240 -2.02 -16.55 12.63
C ALA A 240 -2.16 -15.75 11.33
N PRO A 241 -3.20 -14.92 11.16
CA PRO A 241 -3.38 -14.10 9.98
C PRO A 241 -2.22 -13.12 9.73
N CYS A 242 -1.99 -12.78 8.45
CA CYS A 242 -1.01 -11.78 8.04
C CYS A 242 -1.68 -10.74 7.13
N CYS A 243 -1.71 -9.48 7.55
CA CYS A 243 -2.20 -8.36 6.77
C CYS A 243 -1.04 -7.62 6.10
N PHE A 244 -1.11 -7.46 4.79
CA PHE A 244 -0.12 -6.74 4.00
C PHE A 244 -0.59 -5.31 3.72
N TYR A 245 0.30 -4.34 3.90
CA TYR A 245 0.11 -2.95 3.55
C TYR A 245 1.17 -2.49 2.56
N GLN A 246 0.73 -2.00 1.41
CA GLN A 246 1.61 -1.42 0.40
C GLN A 246 2.31 -0.19 0.97
N ALA A 247 3.64 -0.08 0.82
CA ALA A 247 4.39 1.14 1.13
C ALA A 247 4.65 1.98 -0.13
N PRO A 248 5.20 3.21 -0.03
CA PRO A 248 5.48 4.06 -1.19
C PRO A 248 6.37 3.35 -2.21
N CYS A 249 5.87 3.17 -3.44
CA CYS A 249 6.51 2.32 -4.45
C CYS A 249 6.39 2.84 -5.89
N GLY A 250 6.14 4.14 -6.08
CA GLY A 250 5.97 4.71 -7.42
C GLY A 250 7.12 4.42 -8.40
N ASP A 251 8.33 4.31 -7.88
CA ASP A 251 9.57 3.97 -8.59
C ASP A 251 10.06 2.54 -8.39
N LEU A 252 9.33 1.71 -7.65
CA LEU A 252 9.75 0.34 -7.32
C LEU A 252 8.84 -0.70 -7.98
N GLY A 253 9.44 -1.80 -8.41
CA GLY A 253 8.76 -3.00 -8.88
C GLY A 253 9.53 -4.25 -8.46
N PRO A 254 8.98 -5.45 -8.68
CA PRO A 254 9.72 -6.68 -8.46
C PRO A 254 10.93 -6.72 -9.41
N LYS A 255 12.09 -7.12 -8.88
CA LYS A 255 13.30 -7.31 -9.66
C LYS A 255 13.08 -8.32 -10.80
N ASP A 256 12.38 -9.40 -10.50
CA ASP A 256 11.92 -10.39 -11.49
C ASP A 256 10.41 -10.24 -11.61
N GLY A 257 9.96 -9.62 -12.70
CA GLY A 257 8.56 -9.25 -12.91
C GLY A 257 8.21 -9.03 -14.38
N PHE A 258 7.01 -8.49 -14.59
CA PHE A 258 6.39 -8.28 -15.90
C PHE A 258 6.24 -9.58 -16.70
N VAL A 259 5.88 -10.67 -16.03
CA VAL A 259 5.69 -12.01 -16.60
C VAL A 259 4.24 -12.49 -16.48
N GLY A 260 3.92 -13.60 -17.18
CA GLY A 260 2.62 -14.29 -17.02
C GLY A 260 2.66 -15.48 -16.05
N ASP A 261 3.85 -15.88 -15.59
CA ASP A 261 4.04 -17.07 -14.75
C ASP A 261 3.82 -16.78 -13.28
N THR A 262 2.78 -17.38 -12.72
CA THR A 262 2.43 -17.27 -11.29
C THR A 262 3.49 -17.80 -10.34
N ALA A 263 4.32 -18.76 -10.78
CA ALA A 263 5.41 -19.28 -9.94
C ALA A 263 6.47 -18.21 -9.61
N VAL A 264 6.62 -17.19 -10.48
CA VAL A 264 7.51 -16.05 -10.21
C VAL A 264 6.91 -15.16 -9.10
N ALA A 265 5.61 -14.88 -9.16
CA ALA A 265 4.91 -14.13 -8.11
C ALA A 265 5.01 -14.87 -6.76
N ASP A 266 4.86 -16.18 -6.76
CA ASP A 266 5.01 -17.03 -5.57
C ASP A 266 6.41 -16.95 -4.98
N ARG A 267 7.43 -17.04 -5.82
CA ARG A 267 8.83 -16.93 -5.37
C ARG A 267 9.11 -15.56 -4.75
N ASN A 268 8.66 -14.49 -5.41
CA ASN A 268 8.79 -13.13 -4.90
C ASN A 268 8.09 -12.95 -3.54
N GLY A 269 6.87 -13.46 -3.40
CA GLY A 269 6.12 -13.40 -2.15
C GLY A 269 6.79 -14.19 -1.03
N LYS A 270 7.31 -15.40 -1.32
CA LYS A 270 8.08 -16.19 -0.34
C LYS A 270 9.31 -15.43 0.17
N GLN A 271 10.02 -14.72 -0.70
CA GLN A 271 11.17 -13.92 -0.29
C GLN A 271 10.79 -12.85 0.74
N VAL A 272 9.73 -12.08 0.50
CA VAL A 272 9.24 -11.06 1.43
C VAL A 272 8.68 -11.69 2.71
N GLY A 273 7.95 -12.82 2.60
CA GLY A 273 7.43 -13.56 3.75
C GLY A 273 8.52 -14.05 4.69
N HIS A 274 9.61 -14.59 4.16
CA HIS A 274 10.76 -15.02 4.99
C HIS A 274 11.53 -13.84 5.60
N ALA A 275 11.62 -12.70 4.91
CA ALA A 275 12.18 -11.48 5.50
C ALA A 275 11.30 -10.98 6.67
N ALA A 276 9.99 -11.01 6.52
CA ALA A 276 9.06 -10.66 7.60
C ALA A 276 9.18 -11.61 8.81
N LEU A 277 9.30 -12.92 8.57
CA LEU A 277 9.54 -13.91 9.63
C LEU A 277 10.88 -13.67 10.35
N SER A 278 11.93 -13.31 9.62
CA SER A 278 13.21 -12.96 10.23
C SER A 278 13.10 -11.78 11.19
N ALA A 279 12.36 -10.72 10.81
CA ALA A 279 12.07 -9.59 11.69
C ALA A 279 11.24 -10.01 12.91
N LEU A 280 10.22 -10.85 12.71
CA LEU A 280 9.39 -11.36 13.78
C LEU A 280 10.20 -12.10 14.85
N TYR A 281 11.12 -12.97 14.45
CA TYR A 281 11.97 -13.73 15.38
C TYR A 281 13.02 -12.87 16.10
N SER A 282 13.27 -11.64 15.66
CA SER A 282 14.12 -10.69 16.37
C SER A 282 13.40 -9.97 17.52
N MET A 283 12.07 -10.02 17.57
CA MET A 283 11.28 -9.36 18.60
C MET A 283 11.31 -10.14 19.93
N GLY A 284 11.48 -9.41 21.03
CA GLY A 284 11.35 -9.96 22.39
C GLY A 284 9.90 -10.22 22.80
N PRO A 285 9.66 -10.66 24.05
CA PRO A 285 8.33 -10.77 24.60
C PRO A 285 7.56 -9.44 24.55
N PRO A 286 6.23 -9.45 24.46
CA PRO A 286 5.43 -8.22 24.45
C PRO A 286 5.69 -7.39 25.73
N GLN A 287 5.63 -6.06 25.61
CA GLN A 287 5.81 -5.11 26.72
C GLN A 287 7.15 -5.25 27.45
N THR A 288 8.22 -5.57 26.71
CA THR A 288 9.58 -5.63 27.25
C THR A 288 10.54 -4.82 26.38
N ASP A 289 11.57 -4.30 27.04
CA ASP A 289 12.74 -3.70 26.39
C ASP A 289 13.99 -4.55 26.67
N PHE A 290 15.04 -4.41 25.83
CA PHE A 290 16.27 -5.19 26.00
C PHE A 290 17.29 -4.40 26.82
N ALA A 291 17.63 -4.88 28.01
CA ALA A 291 18.44 -4.15 28.98
C ALA A 291 19.70 -4.90 29.39
N TYR A 292 20.74 -4.14 29.74
CA TYR A 292 21.97 -4.67 30.31
C TYR A 292 21.71 -5.16 31.74
N THR A 293 22.05 -6.42 32.03
CA THR A 293 21.79 -7.07 33.29
C THR A 293 23.06 -7.22 34.15
N GLY A 294 24.22 -6.82 33.64
CA GLY A 294 25.48 -6.80 34.39
C GLY A 294 26.56 -7.74 33.84
N PRO A 295 27.76 -7.71 34.42
CA PRO A 295 28.86 -8.55 34.00
C PRO A 295 28.83 -9.90 34.70
N VAL A 296 29.26 -10.96 33.96
CA VAL A 296 29.51 -12.30 34.47
C VAL A 296 30.90 -12.71 34.02
N VAL A 297 31.71 -13.26 34.94
CA VAL A 297 33.05 -13.80 34.62
C VAL A 297 32.91 -15.27 34.22
N SER A 298 33.22 -15.58 32.94
CA SER A 298 33.22 -16.94 32.41
C SER A 298 34.34 -17.06 31.37
N GLY A 299 35.58 -17.21 31.82
CA GLY A 299 36.76 -17.09 30.98
C GLY A 299 37.11 -15.64 30.62
N ALA A 300 36.18 -14.91 30.04
CA ALA A 300 36.18 -13.46 29.83
C ALA A 300 35.14 -12.79 30.73
N THR A 301 35.22 -11.46 30.90
CA THR A 301 34.15 -10.69 31.50
C THR A 301 33.08 -10.44 30.44
N ILE A 302 31.96 -11.14 30.56
CA ILE A 302 30.85 -11.13 29.61
C ILE A 302 29.76 -10.14 30.11
N GLY A 303 29.40 -9.18 29.29
CA GLY A 303 28.22 -8.32 29.54
C GLY A 303 26.94 -9.07 29.17
N THR A 304 26.06 -9.28 30.12
CA THR A 304 24.79 -9.95 29.91
C THR A 304 23.69 -8.94 29.64
N TRP A 305 22.77 -9.32 28.76
CA TRP A 305 21.58 -8.56 28.39
C TRP A 305 20.36 -9.46 28.46
N GLY A 306 19.21 -8.88 28.77
CA GLY A 306 17.95 -9.61 28.88
C GLY A 306 16.74 -8.75 28.63
N TRP A 307 15.60 -9.38 28.39
CA TRP A 307 14.33 -8.71 28.26
C TRP A 307 13.79 -8.33 29.63
N SER A 308 13.46 -7.05 29.80
CA SER A 308 12.93 -6.48 31.04
C SER A 308 11.56 -5.89 30.78
N ALA A 309 10.59 -6.16 31.65
CA ALA A 309 9.25 -5.61 31.55
C ALA A 309 9.28 -4.08 31.57
N HIS A 310 8.39 -3.45 30.81
CA HIS A 310 8.20 -2.02 30.81
C HIS A 310 7.88 -1.51 32.23
N ASP A 311 8.57 -0.49 32.68
CA ASP A 311 8.20 0.25 33.88
C ASP A 311 6.97 1.15 33.62
N GLN A 312 6.46 1.80 34.64
CA GLN A 312 5.26 2.64 34.57
C GLN A 312 5.42 3.81 33.58
N ALA A 313 6.61 4.41 33.48
CA ALA A 313 6.86 5.50 32.54
C ALA A 313 6.82 5.00 31.10
N ARG A 314 7.47 3.86 30.84
CA ARG A 314 7.47 3.23 29.52
C ARG A 314 6.07 2.75 29.10
N GLN A 315 5.29 2.19 30.02
CA GLN A 315 3.90 1.81 29.78
C GLN A 315 3.06 3.03 29.33
N ALA A 316 3.23 4.19 29.99
CA ALA A 316 2.54 5.41 29.63
C ALA A 316 2.90 5.92 28.21
N GLU A 317 4.15 5.72 27.74
CA GLU A 317 4.54 6.04 26.37
C GLU A 317 3.82 5.14 25.34
N THR A 318 3.69 3.84 25.64
CA THR A 318 3.14 2.85 24.70
C THR A 318 1.63 2.96 24.46
N ILE A 319 0.89 3.65 25.30
CA ILE A 319 -0.57 3.87 25.15
C ILE A 319 -0.92 5.15 24.41
N ALA A 320 0.06 5.93 23.94
CA ALA A 320 -0.20 7.15 23.18
C ALA A 320 -1.10 6.83 21.96
N PHE A 321 -2.17 7.60 21.80
CA PHE A 321 -3.12 7.45 20.71
C PHE A 321 -3.61 8.83 20.28
N ALA A 322 -3.19 9.27 19.08
CA ALA A 322 -3.50 10.59 18.59
C ALA A 322 -3.45 10.60 17.04
N GLY A 323 -4.00 11.63 16.43
CA GLY A 323 -3.88 11.83 14.99
C GLY A 323 -5.21 12.10 14.30
N GLY A 324 -5.20 11.92 12.99
CA GLY A 324 -6.35 12.13 12.12
C GLY A 324 -5.97 12.49 10.70
N SER A 325 -6.98 12.59 9.85
CA SER A 325 -6.84 12.97 8.44
C SER A 325 -6.82 14.50 8.28
N THR A 326 -6.23 14.96 7.18
CA THR A 326 -6.24 16.35 6.75
C THR A 326 -6.01 16.42 5.25
N ASP A 327 -6.33 17.54 4.62
CA ASP A 327 -6.13 17.77 3.20
C ASP A 327 -5.01 18.80 2.99
N ILE A 328 -4.31 18.69 1.84
CA ILE A 328 -3.35 19.65 1.37
C ILE A 328 -3.66 20.01 -0.08
N PRO A 329 -3.78 21.31 -0.43
CA PRO A 329 -3.91 21.73 -1.82
C PRO A 329 -2.58 21.56 -2.56
N LEU A 330 -2.57 20.78 -3.62
CA LEU A 330 -1.43 20.54 -4.48
C LEU A 330 -1.76 20.97 -5.91
N ASP A 331 -0.77 21.57 -6.58
CA ASP A 331 -0.93 22.10 -7.93
C ASP A 331 -1.12 20.96 -8.95
N LEU A 332 -2.12 21.12 -9.83
CA LEU A 332 -2.30 20.26 -11.01
C LEU A 332 -1.40 20.72 -12.15
N ILE A 333 -0.97 19.76 -13.00
CA ILE A 333 -0.41 20.07 -14.32
C ILE A 333 -1.49 20.68 -15.22
N GLU A 334 -1.12 21.12 -16.42
CA GLU A 334 -2.10 21.41 -17.45
C GLU A 334 -2.81 20.11 -17.89
N ILE A 335 -4.06 19.94 -17.45
CA ILE A 335 -4.83 18.72 -17.68
C ILE A 335 -5.25 18.65 -19.16
N PRO A 336 -5.04 17.51 -19.86
CA PRO A 336 -5.50 17.34 -21.23
C PRO A 336 -7.01 17.56 -21.37
N THR A 337 -7.46 18.18 -22.45
CA THR A 337 -8.90 18.38 -22.67
C THR A 337 -9.57 17.08 -23.10
N ILE A 338 -10.86 16.93 -22.75
CA ILE A 338 -11.66 15.76 -23.20
C ILE A 338 -11.61 15.65 -24.71
N ALA A 339 -11.78 16.76 -25.45
CA ALA A 339 -11.77 16.76 -26.92
C ALA A 339 -10.42 16.28 -27.50
N SER A 340 -9.28 16.68 -26.93
CA SER A 340 -7.98 16.21 -27.41
C SER A 340 -7.77 14.70 -27.14
N LEU A 341 -8.25 14.23 -25.99
CA LEU A 341 -8.16 12.82 -25.62
C LEU A 341 -9.06 11.93 -26.48
N GLU A 342 -10.26 12.39 -26.82
CA GLU A 342 -11.18 11.70 -27.74
C GLU A 342 -10.61 11.61 -29.16
N GLN A 343 -10.03 12.71 -29.66
CA GLN A 343 -9.36 12.74 -30.97
C GLN A 343 -8.18 11.75 -31.03
N ASP A 344 -7.33 11.74 -30.00
CA ASP A 344 -6.21 10.82 -29.91
C ASP A 344 -6.68 9.36 -29.78
N LEU A 345 -7.73 9.12 -29.00
CA LEU A 345 -8.32 7.78 -28.85
C LEU A 345 -8.84 7.25 -30.18
N GLU A 346 -9.55 8.06 -30.95
CA GLU A 346 -10.03 7.70 -32.28
C GLU A 346 -8.87 7.39 -33.22
N ARG A 347 -7.87 8.27 -33.29
CA ARG A 347 -6.67 8.09 -34.10
C ARG A 347 -5.97 6.78 -33.78
N PHE A 348 -5.63 6.50 -32.50
CA PHE A 348 -4.93 5.28 -32.11
C PHE A 348 -5.77 4.02 -32.34
N THR A 349 -7.10 4.10 -32.23
CA THR A 349 -7.99 2.97 -32.53
C THR A 349 -7.98 2.62 -34.02
N VAL A 350 -7.98 3.63 -34.90
CA VAL A 350 -7.88 3.44 -36.36
C VAL A 350 -6.51 2.86 -36.72
N GLU A 351 -5.42 3.38 -36.15
CA GLU A 351 -4.06 2.89 -36.40
C GLU A 351 -3.88 1.45 -35.89
N GLN A 352 -4.45 1.10 -34.72
CA GLN A 352 -4.47 -0.28 -34.23
C GLN A 352 -5.17 -1.23 -35.21
N THR A 353 -6.39 -0.87 -35.67
CA THR A 353 -7.17 -1.67 -36.62
C THR A 353 -6.41 -1.88 -37.93
N ALA A 354 -5.75 -0.83 -38.42
CA ALA A 354 -4.95 -0.90 -39.65
C ALA A 354 -3.71 -1.79 -39.49
N ALA A 355 -3.08 -1.79 -38.34
CA ALA A 355 -1.94 -2.67 -38.00
C ALA A 355 -2.38 -4.13 -37.87
N ASP A 356 -3.50 -4.39 -37.22
CA ASP A 356 -4.09 -5.74 -37.11
C ASP A 356 -4.42 -6.31 -38.50
N ALA A 357 -5.03 -5.51 -39.40
CA ALA A 357 -5.34 -5.91 -40.74
C ALA A 357 -4.11 -6.26 -41.60
N LYS A 358 -2.95 -5.67 -41.26
CA LYS A 358 -1.66 -5.96 -41.89
C LYS A 358 -0.90 -7.13 -41.24
N GLY A 359 -1.39 -7.66 -40.13
CA GLY A 359 -0.71 -8.69 -39.34
C GLY A 359 0.51 -8.16 -38.57
N ASP A 360 0.63 -6.83 -38.39
CA ASP A 360 1.69 -6.20 -37.61
C ASP A 360 1.30 -6.21 -36.14
N ALA A 361 1.57 -7.31 -35.46
CA ALA A 361 1.20 -7.53 -34.07
C ALA A 361 1.90 -6.55 -33.10
N VAL A 362 3.09 -6.06 -33.43
CA VAL A 362 3.84 -5.10 -32.60
C VAL A 362 3.17 -3.73 -32.66
N ALA A 363 2.96 -3.20 -33.87
CA ALA A 363 2.30 -1.91 -34.04
C ALA A 363 0.87 -1.92 -33.47
N ALA A 364 0.10 -3.00 -33.71
CA ALA A 364 -1.25 -3.14 -33.15
C ALA A 364 -1.27 -3.10 -31.63
N ARG A 365 -0.33 -3.78 -30.96
CA ARG A 365 -0.17 -3.74 -29.52
C ARG A 365 0.16 -2.31 -29.03
N ASP A 366 1.11 -1.65 -29.66
CA ASP A 366 1.60 -0.34 -29.24
C ASP A 366 0.52 0.75 -29.44
N PHE A 367 -0.23 0.72 -30.56
CA PHE A 367 -1.38 1.62 -30.75
C PHE A 367 -2.53 1.30 -29.78
N GLY A 368 -2.79 0.03 -29.49
CA GLY A 368 -3.76 -0.38 -28.50
C GLY A 368 -3.42 0.13 -27.08
N ALA A 369 -2.13 0.11 -26.71
CA ALA A 369 -1.67 0.65 -25.44
C ALA A 369 -1.85 2.18 -25.35
N ARG A 370 -1.59 2.92 -26.45
CA ARG A 370 -1.84 4.37 -26.54
C ARG A 370 -3.34 4.71 -26.45
N ALA A 371 -4.18 3.95 -27.13
CA ALA A 371 -5.64 4.09 -27.03
C ALA A 371 -6.13 3.85 -25.57
N GLU A 372 -5.58 2.83 -24.90
CA GLU A 372 -5.88 2.55 -23.50
C GLU A 372 -5.46 3.68 -22.57
N ARG A 373 -4.32 4.32 -22.82
CA ARG A 373 -3.88 5.53 -22.11
C ARG A 373 -4.91 6.66 -22.22
N CYS A 374 -5.43 6.94 -23.42
CA CYS A 374 -6.46 7.95 -23.62
C CYS A 374 -7.74 7.63 -22.82
N ARG A 375 -8.18 6.35 -22.81
CA ARG A 375 -9.35 5.93 -22.00
C ARG A 375 -9.15 6.15 -20.52
N ARG A 376 -7.95 5.93 -20.00
CA ARG A 376 -7.61 6.17 -18.58
C ARG A 376 -7.63 7.66 -18.25
N TRP A 377 -7.07 8.49 -19.12
CA TRP A 377 -7.11 9.93 -18.95
C TRP A 377 -8.53 10.49 -19.03
N LEU A 378 -9.37 10.02 -19.95
CA LEU A 378 -10.81 10.39 -20.01
C LEU A 378 -11.52 10.05 -18.69
N GLY A 379 -11.28 8.87 -18.14
CA GLY A 379 -11.83 8.49 -16.83
C GLY A 379 -11.31 9.38 -15.69
N ARG A 380 -10.03 9.74 -15.70
CA ARG A 380 -9.41 10.60 -14.67
C ARG A 380 -9.92 12.03 -14.74
N VAL A 381 -9.94 12.64 -15.93
CA VAL A 381 -10.40 14.03 -16.12
C VAL A 381 -11.84 14.20 -15.66
N ALA A 382 -12.69 13.19 -15.83
CA ALA A 382 -14.07 13.22 -15.35
C ALA A 382 -14.19 13.29 -13.82
N LEU A 383 -13.15 12.88 -13.08
CA LEU A 383 -13.12 12.81 -11.62
C LEU A 383 -12.27 13.90 -10.98
N LEU A 384 -11.42 14.59 -11.74
CA LEU A 384 -10.61 15.69 -11.22
C LEU A 384 -11.46 16.96 -11.03
N PRO A 385 -11.15 17.79 -10.02
CA PRO A 385 -11.84 19.05 -9.79
C PRO A 385 -11.59 20.04 -10.93
N GLN A 386 -12.54 20.95 -11.11
CA GLN A 386 -12.33 22.12 -11.98
C GLN A 386 -11.49 23.14 -11.23
N GLY A 387 -10.26 23.37 -11.67
CA GLY A 387 -9.35 24.30 -11.00
C GLY A 387 -7.88 23.99 -11.27
N LYS A 388 -7.01 24.64 -10.50
CA LYS A 388 -5.55 24.47 -10.60
C LYS A 388 -4.96 23.60 -9.50
N THR A 389 -5.75 23.25 -8.49
CA THR A 389 -5.31 22.48 -7.34
C THR A 389 -6.19 21.27 -7.12
N PHE A 390 -5.62 20.24 -6.52
CA PHE A 390 -6.29 19.06 -6.02
C PHE A 390 -6.10 18.99 -4.50
N GLU A 391 -7.18 18.84 -3.75
CA GLU A 391 -7.14 18.62 -2.30
C GLU A 391 -6.76 17.14 -2.04
N LEU A 392 -5.48 16.90 -1.75
CA LEU A 392 -4.97 15.56 -1.49
C LEU A 392 -5.13 15.23 -0.01
N ASN A 393 -5.89 14.18 0.27
CA ASN A 393 -6.06 13.68 1.64
C ASN A 393 -4.85 12.88 2.10
N PHE A 394 -4.39 13.14 3.34
CA PHE A 394 -3.43 12.29 4.04
C PHE A 394 -3.80 12.16 5.51
N SER A 395 -3.35 11.08 6.14
CA SER A 395 -3.55 10.88 7.58
C SER A 395 -2.24 10.57 8.30
N VAL A 396 -2.18 10.99 9.56
CA VAL A 396 -1.10 10.63 10.49
C VAL A 396 -1.75 10.20 11.79
N HIS A 397 -1.48 8.97 12.23
CA HIS A 397 -1.95 8.43 13.49
C HIS A 397 -0.77 7.89 14.30
N GLN A 398 -0.65 8.32 15.54
CA GLN A 398 0.31 7.76 16.51
C GLN A 398 -0.36 6.64 17.30
N PHE A 399 0.31 5.51 17.38
CA PHE A 399 -0.01 4.40 18.28
C PHE A 399 1.28 4.05 19.03
N GLY A 400 1.37 4.46 20.30
CA GLY A 400 2.61 4.30 21.09
C GLY A 400 3.83 4.84 20.35
N ASP A 401 4.80 3.96 20.07
CA ASP A 401 6.04 4.29 19.37
C ASP A 401 5.91 4.27 17.82
N ALA A 402 4.78 3.85 17.28
CA ALA A 402 4.57 3.79 15.84
C ALA A 402 3.71 4.95 15.34
N VAL A 403 4.02 5.40 14.12
CA VAL A 403 3.22 6.37 13.38
C VAL A 403 2.77 5.75 12.06
N TRP A 404 1.46 5.71 11.88
CA TRP A 404 0.83 5.22 10.68
C TRP A 404 0.44 6.39 9.78
N VAL A 405 0.94 6.35 8.54
CA VAL A 405 0.74 7.42 7.55
C VAL A 405 0.00 6.86 6.35
N THR A 406 -0.99 7.61 5.83
CA THR A 406 -1.60 7.32 4.53
C THR A 406 -1.63 8.56 3.65
N CYS A 407 -1.71 8.39 2.34
CA CYS A 407 -2.01 9.47 1.40
C CYS A 407 -2.73 8.95 0.14
N SER A 408 -3.52 9.82 -0.48
CA SER A 408 -4.34 9.49 -1.63
C SER A 408 -3.61 9.68 -2.97
N ALA A 409 -2.42 9.06 -3.09
CA ALA A 409 -1.57 9.10 -4.29
C ALA A 409 -0.65 7.88 -4.35
N GLU A 410 0.12 7.78 -5.45
CA GLU A 410 1.16 6.76 -5.66
C GLU A 410 2.56 7.40 -5.60
N PRO A 411 3.06 7.77 -4.39
CA PRO A 411 4.35 8.45 -4.28
C PRO A 411 5.51 7.51 -4.57
N TYR A 412 6.61 8.08 -5.07
CA TYR A 412 7.91 7.42 -5.12
C TYR A 412 8.34 6.99 -3.72
N SER A 413 9.16 5.95 -3.65
CA SER A 413 9.74 5.41 -2.41
C SER A 413 10.55 6.46 -1.62
N TRP A 414 10.95 7.54 -2.28
CA TRP A 414 11.58 8.70 -1.67
C TRP A 414 10.78 9.28 -0.50
N LEU A 415 9.44 9.27 -0.56
CA LEU A 415 8.59 9.66 0.58
C LEU A 415 8.92 8.85 1.83
N GLY A 416 9.02 7.53 1.70
CA GLY A 416 9.33 6.63 2.80
C GLY A 416 10.74 6.84 3.36
N SER A 417 11.73 6.92 2.47
CA SER A 417 13.13 7.16 2.83
C SER A 417 13.30 8.50 3.55
N GLU A 418 12.70 9.56 3.02
CA GLU A 418 12.82 10.90 3.57
C GLU A 418 12.14 11.04 4.93
N LEU A 419 10.93 10.49 5.10
CA LEU A 419 10.26 10.49 6.40
C LEU A 419 11.05 9.68 7.44
N ARG A 420 11.62 8.52 7.09
CA ARG A 420 12.49 7.75 8.01
C ARG A 420 13.77 8.50 8.35
N ARG A 421 14.35 9.24 7.40
CA ARG A 421 15.52 10.10 7.66
C ARG A 421 15.18 11.22 8.64
N ARG A 422 14.01 11.86 8.48
CA ARG A 422 13.55 12.95 9.36
C ARG A 422 13.17 12.45 10.76
N PHE A 423 12.64 11.24 10.88
CA PHE A 423 12.15 10.67 12.14
C PHE A 423 12.76 9.28 12.42
N PRO A 424 14.09 9.19 12.60
CA PRO A 424 14.77 7.90 12.74
C PRO A 424 14.44 7.15 14.04
N ASP A 425 13.85 7.84 15.02
CA ASP A 425 13.50 7.30 16.33
C ASP A 425 12.05 6.77 16.38
N LEU A 426 11.28 6.90 15.27
CA LEU A 426 9.90 6.43 15.14
C LEU A 426 9.81 5.22 14.21
N ILE A 427 8.91 4.31 14.52
CA ILE A 427 8.45 3.31 13.55
C ILE A 427 7.43 3.96 12.62
N LEU A 428 7.77 4.07 11.34
CA LEU A 428 6.89 4.64 10.33
C LEU A 428 6.25 3.53 9.49
N PHE A 429 4.93 3.36 9.64
CA PHE A 429 4.10 2.44 8.88
C PHE A 429 3.34 3.23 7.81
N ILE A 430 3.88 3.28 6.59
CA ILE A 430 3.43 4.20 5.56
C ILE A 430 2.66 3.42 4.49
N SER A 431 1.38 3.73 4.32
CA SER A 431 0.49 3.05 3.36
C SER A 431 -0.21 4.06 2.46
N PRO A 432 0.40 4.44 1.32
CA PRO A 432 -0.24 5.29 0.33
C PRO A 432 -1.37 4.56 -0.42
N ILE A 433 -1.86 5.18 -1.50
CA ILE A 433 -2.96 4.66 -2.33
C ILE A 433 -4.21 4.44 -1.48
N SER A 434 -4.50 5.44 -0.65
CA SER A 434 -5.69 5.46 0.19
C SER A 434 -6.81 6.29 -0.45
N GLY A 435 -8.04 5.86 -0.26
CA GLY A 435 -9.23 6.62 -0.68
C GLY A 435 -9.18 7.00 -2.17
N ASN A 436 -9.25 8.31 -2.46
CA ASN A 436 -9.29 8.84 -3.83
C ASN A 436 -7.90 9.08 -4.41
N ALA A 437 -7.25 8.04 -4.94
CA ALA A 437 -5.90 8.12 -5.56
C ALA A 437 -5.95 8.53 -7.06
N GLN A 438 -6.85 9.43 -7.46
CA GLN A 438 -7.07 9.81 -8.86
C GLN A 438 -5.91 10.57 -9.51
N VAL A 439 -5.05 11.19 -8.72
CA VAL A 439 -3.89 11.94 -9.20
C VAL A 439 -2.72 11.07 -9.64
N ALA A 440 -2.78 9.76 -9.36
CA ALA A 440 -1.75 8.76 -9.63
C ALA A 440 -0.39 9.10 -8.98
N TYR A 441 0.68 9.16 -9.79
CA TYR A 441 2.04 9.25 -9.26
C TYR A 441 2.40 10.61 -8.70
N LEU A 442 3.26 10.59 -7.67
CA LEU A 442 4.02 11.72 -7.15
C LEU A 442 5.52 11.41 -7.25
N LEU A 443 6.20 12.15 -8.12
CA LEU A 443 7.64 12.03 -8.35
C LEU A 443 8.39 13.13 -7.60
N PRO A 444 9.65 12.92 -7.20
CA PRO A 444 10.55 14.01 -6.82
C PRO A 444 10.67 15.04 -7.95
N ARG A 445 10.81 16.31 -7.58
CA ARG A 445 10.83 17.45 -8.54
C ARG A 445 11.86 17.27 -9.65
N ASP A 446 13.03 16.74 -9.31
CA ASP A 446 14.16 16.54 -10.24
C ASP A 446 13.95 15.37 -11.20
N ARG A 447 12.90 14.59 -11.02
CA ARG A 447 12.56 13.46 -11.90
C ARG A 447 11.62 13.86 -13.04
N TYR A 448 10.98 15.01 -12.96
CA TYR A 448 10.11 15.52 -14.03
C TYR A 448 10.92 16.01 -15.24
N GLY A 449 10.34 15.85 -16.43
CA GLY A 449 10.97 16.24 -17.71
C GLY A 449 12.00 15.25 -18.24
N GLN A 450 12.13 14.07 -17.61
CA GLN A 450 13.06 13.02 -18.03
C GLN A 450 12.42 11.98 -18.98
N GLY A 451 11.10 12.01 -19.16
CA GLY A 451 10.37 11.05 -19.98
C GLY A 451 10.12 9.72 -19.26
N LEU A 452 10.03 9.75 -17.96
CA LEU A 452 9.65 8.60 -17.13
C LEU A 452 8.18 8.23 -17.33
N TYR A 453 7.87 6.93 -17.28
CA TYR A 453 6.48 6.46 -17.37
C TYR A 453 5.56 7.13 -16.36
N GLN A 454 6.03 7.33 -15.13
CA GLN A 454 5.23 7.87 -14.04
C GLN A 454 4.82 9.33 -14.24
N GLU A 455 5.57 10.10 -15.02
CA GLU A 455 5.19 11.47 -15.39
C GLU A 455 3.88 11.51 -16.19
N GLU A 456 3.71 10.53 -17.06
CA GLU A 456 2.62 10.49 -18.01
C GLU A 456 1.24 10.35 -17.37
N PRO A 457 0.98 9.42 -16.41
CA PRO A 457 -0.30 9.34 -15.72
C PRO A 457 -0.40 10.31 -14.52
N SER A 458 0.66 11.04 -14.13
CA SER A 458 0.60 11.99 -13.02
C SER A 458 -0.23 13.22 -13.37
N ALA A 459 -1.17 13.58 -12.49
CA ALA A 459 -1.95 14.82 -12.61
C ALA A 459 -1.35 15.98 -11.80
N LEU A 460 -0.33 15.74 -10.98
CA LEU A 460 0.24 16.74 -10.07
C LEU A 460 1.54 17.33 -10.62
N ALA A 461 1.75 18.61 -10.34
CA ALA A 461 2.91 19.36 -10.80
C ALA A 461 4.20 19.00 -10.04
N PRO A 462 5.39 19.29 -10.63
CA PRO A 462 6.67 19.12 -9.94
C PRO A 462 6.75 19.86 -8.60
N GLY A 463 7.19 19.18 -7.55
CA GLY A 463 7.31 19.75 -6.20
C GLY A 463 6.17 19.34 -5.25
N CYS A 464 5.12 18.71 -5.77
CA CYS A 464 4.01 18.24 -4.94
C CYS A 464 4.42 17.12 -3.97
N LEU A 465 5.38 16.27 -4.34
CA LEU A 465 5.87 15.22 -3.43
C LEU A 465 6.61 15.84 -2.23
N GLU A 466 7.45 16.82 -2.46
CA GLU A 466 8.16 17.54 -1.41
C GLU A 466 7.19 18.28 -0.49
N ALA A 467 6.19 19.00 -1.06
CA ALA A 467 5.15 19.68 -0.29
C ALA A 467 4.33 18.73 0.58
N LEU A 468 3.94 17.58 0.04
CA LEU A 468 3.23 16.54 0.80
C LEU A 468 4.12 15.98 1.93
N THR A 469 5.41 15.74 1.65
CA THR A 469 6.37 15.23 2.64
C THR A 469 6.55 16.22 3.79
N ASP A 470 6.62 17.52 3.49
CA ASP A 470 6.73 18.58 4.49
C ASP A 470 5.44 18.67 5.34
N ALA A 471 4.28 18.58 4.71
CA ALA A 471 2.99 18.59 5.43
C ALA A 471 2.84 17.35 6.34
N ILE A 472 3.20 16.16 5.87
CA ILE A 472 3.23 14.94 6.69
C ILE A 472 4.22 15.09 7.84
N SER A 473 5.42 15.61 7.60
CA SER A 473 6.44 15.83 8.65
C SER A 473 5.95 16.79 9.73
N ALA A 474 5.33 17.90 9.33
CA ALA A 474 4.73 18.86 10.27
C ALA A 474 3.61 18.20 11.11
N LYS A 475 2.76 17.37 10.48
CA LYS A 475 1.69 16.65 11.17
C LYS A 475 2.24 15.59 12.12
N ILE A 476 3.31 14.85 11.75
CA ILE A 476 4.01 13.91 12.65
C ILE A 476 4.53 14.67 13.86
N SER A 477 5.24 15.78 13.66
CA SER A 477 5.78 16.58 14.76
C SER A 477 4.70 17.09 15.69
N ALA A 478 3.59 17.59 15.14
CA ALA A 478 2.45 18.08 15.93
C ALA A 478 1.74 16.95 16.71
N THR A 479 1.68 15.74 16.15
CA THR A 479 0.97 14.60 16.76
C THR A 479 1.81 13.92 17.83
N THR A 480 3.13 13.76 17.60
CA THR A 480 4.01 12.96 18.47
C THR A 480 4.89 13.78 19.39
N GLY A 481 5.06 15.07 19.13
CA GLY A 481 6.06 15.92 19.82
C GLY A 481 7.51 15.72 19.32
N HIS A 482 7.79 14.73 18.45
CA HIS A 482 9.11 14.55 17.86
C HIS A 482 9.39 15.63 16.81
N GLN A 483 10.61 16.17 16.81
CA GLN A 483 11.01 17.13 15.79
C GLN A 483 11.68 16.43 14.62
N ALA A 484 11.35 16.87 13.40
CA ALA A 484 12.05 16.40 12.21
C ALA A 484 13.55 16.76 12.31
N LYS A 485 14.42 15.80 11.98
CA LYS A 485 15.87 16.05 11.84
C LYS A 485 16.15 16.61 10.45
N ASP A 486 17.09 17.55 10.34
CA ASP A 486 17.53 18.18 9.09
C ASP A 486 18.21 17.18 8.13
#